data_8ac183c22e408bdcc6954559277cbafc
#
_entry.id   8ac183c22e408bdcc6954559277cbafc
#
_cell.length_a   1.000
_cell.length_b   1.000
_cell.length_c   1.000
_cell.angle_alpha   90.00
_cell.angle_beta   90.00
_cell.angle_gamma   90.00
#
_symmetry.space_group_name_H-M   'P 1'
#
loop_
_entity.id
_entity.type
_entity.pdbx_description
1 polymer ?
#
loop_
_entity_poly.entity_id
_entity_poly.type
_entity_poly.pdbx_seq_one_letter_code
_entity_poly.pdbx_strand_id
1 'polypeptide(L)'
;MPLDGLLRFARNDGCLLRNYSQQIAPALGRRVALLRKVISLIVIGAAAIASIGGASALDYPTRPVRWVVGFAPGGSNDIIARLIGQRLSERLGQQFVIENKPGAGGNIGAESVINAEPDGYTVLLVNPSNYINTSLYANLKFNFPRDVAAVASFMRVPNVMTVNGNVEAKTVAEFIAYAKANPGKVNMASAGNGTSVHLSGEMFMAMADVKLQHVPYRGSGPAINDLLGGQVQVMFDSMPSIIQHIRAGTLRALAVTSATRSSQLPDTPTVGETVPGYEASALFGMAAPGNTPKEIIDRLNQEINAVLAEPDMKKRLVELGGDPLIGTPEAFGAMIVTETEKWKKVIEGADIKKVD
;
A
#
# COMPACT_ATOMS: atom_id res chain seq x y z
N MET A 1 79.43 -65.89 58.75
CA MET A 1 78.09 -66.36 58.26
C MET A 1 77.59 -65.36 57.28
N PRO A 2 77.13 -65.80 56.13
CA PRO A 2 77.31 -64.99 54.91
C PRO A 2 76.17 -64.05 54.58
N LEU A 3 76.58 -62.98 53.98
CA LEU A 3 75.71 -61.83 53.46
C LEU A 3 75.07 -62.08 52.07
N ASP A 4 74.82 -63.34 51.67
CA ASP A 4 74.35 -63.68 50.30
C ASP A 4 72.85 -63.80 50.12
N GLY A 5 72.06 -63.58 51.15
CA GLY A 5 70.60 -63.72 51.09
C GLY A 5 69.82 -62.47 50.67
N LEU A 6 70.39 -61.25 50.77
CA LEU A 6 69.65 -59.98 50.59
C LEU A 6 69.71 -59.43 49.16
N LEU A 7 70.58 -59.97 48.30
CA LEU A 7 70.72 -59.41 46.92
C LEU A 7 69.85 -60.14 45.85
N ARG A 8 69.13 -61.20 46.23
CA ARG A 8 68.23 -61.91 45.30
C ARG A 8 66.76 -61.37 45.25
N PHE A 9 66.34 -60.63 46.30
CA PHE A 9 64.97 -60.07 46.31
C PHE A 9 64.84 -58.75 45.53
N ALA A 10 65.90 -57.99 45.35
CA ALA A 10 65.88 -56.73 44.66
C ALA A 10 65.86 -56.79 43.11
N ARG A 11 66.03 -57.99 42.52
CA ARG A 11 66.07 -58.15 41.05
C ARG A 11 64.77 -58.56 40.40
N ASN A 12 63.74 -58.95 41.15
CA ASN A 12 62.48 -59.38 40.60
C ASN A 12 61.40 -58.23 40.57
N ASP A 13 61.56 -57.26 41.46
CA ASP A 13 60.55 -56.17 41.52
C ASP A 13 60.68 -55.15 40.38
N GLY A 14 61.87 -54.99 39.78
CA GLY A 14 62.12 -54.10 38.63
C GLY A 14 61.47 -54.59 37.32
N CYS A 15 61.25 -55.93 37.21
CA CYS A 15 60.67 -56.52 36.00
C CYS A 15 59.14 -56.43 36.01
N LEU A 16 58.52 -56.53 37.19
CA LEU A 16 57.05 -56.37 37.34
C LEU A 16 56.56 -54.90 37.15
N LEU A 17 57.34 -53.96 37.65
CA LEU A 17 56.99 -52.52 37.49
C LEU A 17 57.19 -52.02 36.02
N ARG A 18 58.17 -52.59 35.31
CA ARG A 18 58.43 -52.29 33.89
C ARG A 18 57.34 -52.83 32.97
N ASN A 19 56.77 -53.97 33.23
CA ASN A 19 55.68 -54.55 32.45
C ASN A 19 54.38 -53.86 32.73
N TYR A 20 54.11 -53.37 33.96
CA TYR A 20 52.90 -52.65 34.32
C TYR A 20 52.85 -51.24 33.67
N SER A 21 53.96 -50.50 33.56
CA SER A 21 54.06 -49.20 32.92
C SER A 21 53.93 -49.27 31.40
N GLN A 22 54.33 -50.36 30.75
CA GLN A 22 54.19 -50.51 29.29
C GLN A 22 52.77 -50.89 28.83
N GLN A 23 51.95 -51.49 29.70
CA GLN A 23 50.56 -51.81 29.37
C GLN A 23 49.55 -50.68 29.63
N ILE A 24 49.82 -49.78 30.57
CA ILE A 24 48.90 -48.73 30.93
C ILE A 24 49.12 -47.43 30.10
N ALA A 25 50.34 -47.12 29.68
CA ALA A 25 50.71 -45.93 28.96
C ALA A 25 49.91 -45.72 27.62
N PRO A 26 49.75 -46.76 26.76
CA PRO A 26 48.98 -46.57 25.52
C PRO A 26 47.47 -46.43 25.73
N ALA A 27 46.92 -47.01 26.82
CA ALA A 27 45.47 -46.87 27.12
C ALA A 27 45.12 -45.50 27.67
N LEU A 28 45.97 -44.87 28.47
CA LEU A 28 45.81 -43.51 28.98
C LEU A 28 45.95 -42.46 27.89
N GLY A 29 46.93 -42.65 26.98
CA GLY A 29 47.10 -41.75 25.81
C GLY A 29 45.88 -41.73 24.86
N ARG A 30 45.30 -42.92 24.62
CA ARG A 30 44.06 -43.00 23.81
C ARG A 30 42.87 -42.34 24.48
N ARG A 31 42.70 -42.47 25.78
CA ARG A 31 41.60 -41.77 26.54
C ARG A 31 41.77 -40.27 26.56
N VAL A 32 42.99 -39.76 26.74
CA VAL A 32 43.30 -38.34 26.70
C VAL A 32 43.09 -37.76 25.28
N ALA A 33 43.49 -38.51 24.24
CA ALA A 33 43.24 -38.10 22.85
C ALA A 33 41.75 -38.09 22.49
N LEU A 34 40.97 -39.07 22.98
CA LEU A 34 39.52 -39.09 22.81
C LEU A 34 38.87 -37.92 23.55
N LEU A 35 39.26 -37.64 24.78
CA LEU A 35 38.73 -36.50 25.58
C LEU A 35 39.01 -35.16 24.91
N ARG A 36 40.22 -34.97 24.35
CA ARG A 36 40.56 -33.75 23.57
C ARG A 36 39.72 -33.63 22.32
N LYS A 37 39.43 -34.71 21.59
CA LYS A 37 38.53 -34.67 20.41
C LYS A 37 37.10 -34.34 20.78
N VAL A 38 36.57 -34.87 21.87
CA VAL A 38 35.22 -34.57 22.37
C VAL A 38 35.12 -33.12 22.84
N ILE A 39 36.10 -32.61 23.58
CA ILE A 39 36.14 -31.21 24.00
C ILE A 39 36.25 -30.27 22.79
N SER A 40 37.08 -30.61 21.78
CA SER A 40 37.17 -29.81 20.55
C SER A 40 35.84 -29.79 19.76
N LEU A 41 35.12 -30.91 19.69
CA LEU A 41 33.82 -31.00 19.06
C LEU A 41 32.76 -30.19 19.81
N ILE A 42 32.77 -30.18 21.14
CA ILE A 42 31.87 -29.37 21.98
C ILE A 42 32.15 -27.87 21.82
N VAL A 43 33.45 -27.49 21.76
CA VAL A 43 33.83 -26.06 21.55
C VAL A 43 33.47 -25.59 20.16
N ILE A 44 33.64 -26.42 19.13
CA ILE A 44 33.21 -26.08 17.75
C ILE A 44 31.69 -26.03 17.67
N GLY A 45 30.95 -26.92 18.33
CA GLY A 45 29.50 -26.89 18.40
C GLY A 45 28.99 -25.67 19.15
N ALA A 46 29.60 -25.26 20.25
CA ALA A 46 29.26 -24.05 21.00
C ALA A 46 29.57 -22.77 20.23
N ALA A 47 30.67 -22.72 19.46
CA ALA A 47 30.98 -21.59 18.58
C ALA A 47 29.99 -21.46 17.39
N ALA A 48 29.50 -22.59 16.86
CA ALA A 48 28.50 -22.61 15.80
C ALA A 48 27.10 -22.12 16.29
N ILE A 49 26.74 -22.40 17.54
CA ILE A 49 25.50 -21.95 18.17
C ILE A 49 25.56 -20.43 18.52
N ALA A 50 26.74 -19.95 18.91
CA ALA A 50 26.94 -18.50 19.16
C ALA A 50 26.92 -17.64 17.89
N SER A 51 27.05 -18.24 16.70
CA SER A 51 26.97 -17.57 15.39
C SER A 51 25.56 -17.50 14.82
N ILE A 52 24.53 -18.00 15.50
CA ILE A 52 23.14 -17.67 15.20
C ILE A 52 22.97 -16.24 15.75
N GLY A 53 23.49 -15.27 14.99
CA GLY A 53 23.25 -13.86 15.22
C GLY A 53 21.77 -13.68 15.35
N GLY A 54 21.29 -13.28 16.52
CA GLY A 54 19.91 -12.90 16.71
C GLY A 54 19.57 -11.90 15.61
N ALA A 55 18.62 -12.22 14.74
CA ALA A 55 18.01 -11.25 13.87
C ALA A 55 17.57 -10.12 14.79
N SER A 56 18.32 -9.01 14.81
CA SER A 56 17.94 -7.83 15.57
C SER A 56 16.56 -7.47 15.04
N ALA A 57 15.54 -7.59 15.87
CA ALA A 57 14.19 -7.17 15.49
C ALA A 57 14.32 -5.73 15.04
N LEU A 58 13.86 -5.42 13.83
CA LEU A 58 13.89 -4.06 13.30
C LEU A 58 13.16 -3.14 14.27
N ASP A 59 13.89 -2.24 14.92
CA ASP A 59 13.31 -1.23 15.80
C ASP A 59 12.78 -0.07 14.95
N TYR A 60 11.65 -0.34 14.28
CA TYR A 60 10.97 0.59 13.39
C TYR A 60 9.44 0.43 13.55
N PRO A 61 8.71 1.57 13.65
CA PRO A 61 9.17 2.95 13.80
C PRO A 61 9.51 3.31 15.25
N THR A 62 10.55 4.15 15.48
CA THR A 62 10.94 4.69 16.80
C THR A 62 10.49 6.14 17.03
N ARG A 63 9.94 6.79 16.00
CA ARG A 63 9.40 8.15 15.98
C ARG A 63 8.20 8.25 15.06
N PRO A 64 7.41 9.32 15.11
CA PRO A 64 6.25 9.49 14.24
C PRO A 64 6.59 9.37 12.75
N VAL A 65 5.69 8.70 12.02
CA VAL A 65 5.75 8.54 10.57
C VAL A 65 4.87 9.59 9.91
N ARG A 66 5.42 10.39 9.00
CA ARG A 66 4.71 11.37 8.19
C ARG A 66 4.05 10.68 7.00
N TRP A 67 2.72 10.72 6.94
CA TRP A 67 1.96 10.13 5.84
C TRP A 67 1.35 11.22 4.96
N VAL A 68 1.95 11.44 3.80
CA VAL A 68 1.56 12.49 2.86
C VAL A 68 0.33 12.06 2.06
N VAL A 69 -0.66 12.94 2.00
CA VAL A 69 -1.87 12.84 1.18
C VAL A 69 -1.86 14.02 0.20
N GLY A 70 -1.82 13.75 -1.11
CA GLY A 70 -1.66 14.76 -2.17
C GLY A 70 -2.91 15.63 -2.42
N PHE A 71 -3.91 15.63 -1.52
CA PHE A 71 -5.22 16.28 -1.70
C PHE A 71 -5.70 16.96 -0.42
N ALA A 72 -6.64 17.89 -0.58
CA ALA A 72 -7.29 18.57 0.54
C ALA A 72 -8.04 17.55 1.45
N PRO A 73 -8.22 17.87 2.75
CA PRO A 73 -9.00 17.05 3.67
C PRO A 73 -10.42 16.79 3.23
N GLY A 74 -11.03 15.72 3.74
CA GLY A 74 -12.44 15.37 3.56
C GLY A 74 -12.76 14.54 2.30
N GLY A 75 -11.78 14.32 1.41
CA GLY A 75 -11.93 13.38 0.29
C GLY A 75 -11.53 11.94 0.66
N SER A 76 -11.77 10.98 -0.26
CA SER A 76 -11.47 9.56 -0.06
C SER A 76 -10.03 9.30 0.39
N ASN A 77 -9.07 10.04 -0.19
CA ASN A 77 -7.65 9.93 0.19
C ASN A 77 -7.42 10.21 1.69
N ASP A 78 -8.00 11.29 2.19
CA ASP A 78 -7.88 11.71 3.59
C ASP A 78 -8.60 10.75 4.54
N ILE A 79 -9.82 10.32 4.17
CA ILE A 79 -10.63 9.37 4.93
C ILE A 79 -9.89 8.04 5.11
N ILE A 80 -9.36 7.47 4.02
CA ILE A 80 -8.66 6.17 4.04
C ILE A 80 -7.35 6.28 4.83
N ALA A 81 -6.57 7.35 4.61
CA ALA A 81 -5.32 7.56 5.32
C ALA A 81 -5.52 7.68 6.83
N ARG A 82 -6.52 8.43 7.29
CA ARG A 82 -6.83 8.58 8.72
C ARG A 82 -7.33 7.29 9.33
N LEU A 83 -8.21 6.56 8.64
CA LEU A 83 -8.76 5.29 9.11
C LEU A 83 -7.65 4.25 9.35
N ILE A 84 -6.79 4.04 8.34
CA ILE A 84 -5.70 3.05 8.44
C ILE A 84 -4.58 3.58 9.33
N GLY A 85 -4.24 4.87 9.26
CA GLY A 85 -3.19 5.49 10.05
C GLY A 85 -3.45 5.45 11.55
N GLN A 86 -4.71 5.60 11.98
CA GLN A 86 -5.08 5.42 13.37
C GLN A 86 -4.75 4.00 13.87
N ARG A 87 -5.13 2.97 13.12
CA ARG A 87 -4.86 1.57 13.51
C ARG A 87 -3.37 1.24 13.47
N LEU A 88 -2.63 1.74 12.48
CA LEU A 88 -1.18 1.59 12.44
C LEU A 88 -0.50 2.26 13.65
N SER A 89 -0.98 3.44 14.05
CA SER A 89 -0.45 4.14 15.23
C SER A 89 -0.66 3.32 16.51
N GLU A 90 -1.84 2.71 16.67
CA GLU A 90 -2.15 1.85 17.81
C GLU A 90 -1.28 0.58 17.84
N ARG A 91 -1.03 -0.04 16.69
CA ARG A 91 -0.26 -1.28 16.57
C ARG A 91 1.24 -1.09 16.70
N LEU A 92 1.77 -0.02 16.12
CA LEU A 92 3.21 0.26 16.07
C LEU A 92 3.70 1.17 17.21
N GLY A 93 2.79 1.71 18.03
CA GLY A 93 3.16 2.58 19.17
C GLY A 93 3.72 3.95 18.77
N GLN A 94 3.70 4.29 17.47
CA GLN A 94 4.16 5.58 16.94
C GLN A 94 3.08 6.21 16.06
N GLN A 95 2.94 7.52 16.12
CA GLN A 95 1.89 8.23 15.38
C GLN A 95 2.15 8.22 13.87
N PHE A 96 1.13 7.87 13.08
CA PHE A 96 1.07 8.12 11.64
C PHE A 96 0.39 9.46 11.42
N VAL A 97 1.20 10.50 11.20
CA VAL A 97 0.72 11.89 11.09
C VAL A 97 0.31 12.18 9.65
N ILE A 98 -0.99 12.38 9.41
CA ILE A 98 -1.52 12.66 8.08
C ILE A 98 -1.24 14.13 7.73
N GLU A 99 -0.48 14.35 6.65
CA GLU A 99 -0.16 15.66 6.09
C GLU A 99 -0.81 15.84 4.72
N ASN A 100 -1.79 16.73 4.62
CA ASN A 100 -2.43 17.06 3.35
C ASN A 100 -1.56 18.06 2.56
N LYS A 101 -1.07 17.66 1.38
CA LYS A 101 -0.24 18.47 0.46
C LYS A 101 -0.89 18.56 -0.93
N PRO A 102 -1.97 19.34 -1.10
CA PRO A 102 -2.70 19.42 -2.35
C PRO A 102 -1.96 20.23 -3.42
N GLY A 103 -2.22 19.90 -4.68
CA GLY A 103 -1.78 20.67 -5.84
C GLY A 103 -1.30 19.80 -7.01
N ALA A 104 -1.42 20.34 -8.23
CA ALA A 104 -1.06 19.68 -9.49
C ALA A 104 -1.58 18.23 -9.59
N GLY A 105 -2.87 18.00 -9.28
CA GLY A 105 -3.46 16.66 -9.31
C GLY A 105 -2.81 15.66 -8.36
N GLY A 106 -2.22 16.13 -7.24
CA GLY A 106 -1.52 15.30 -6.26
C GLY A 106 -0.02 15.16 -6.49
N ASN A 107 0.51 15.69 -7.60
CA ASN A 107 1.93 15.56 -7.96
C ASN A 107 2.86 16.26 -6.95
N ILE A 108 2.44 17.40 -6.35
CA ILE A 108 3.22 18.09 -5.31
C ILE A 108 3.44 17.19 -4.09
N GLY A 109 2.39 16.50 -3.64
CA GLY A 109 2.48 15.54 -2.56
C GLY A 109 3.38 14.36 -2.91
N ALA A 110 3.22 13.76 -4.10
CA ALA A 110 4.01 12.64 -4.57
C ALA A 110 5.49 12.99 -4.70
N GLU A 111 5.84 14.11 -5.35
CA GLU A 111 7.22 14.59 -5.52
C GLU A 111 7.89 14.81 -4.15
N SER A 112 7.15 15.34 -3.16
CA SER A 112 7.70 15.57 -1.82
C SER A 112 8.05 14.30 -1.06
N VAL A 113 7.42 13.16 -1.40
CA VAL A 113 7.76 11.84 -0.82
C VAL A 113 8.89 11.19 -1.62
N ILE A 114 8.81 11.20 -2.94
CA ILE A 114 9.86 10.64 -3.81
C ILE A 114 11.24 11.22 -3.48
N ASN A 115 11.31 12.52 -3.16
CA ASN A 115 12.54 13.22 -2.81
C ASN A 115 12.85 13.21 -1.30
N ALA A 116 12.09 12.51 -0.47
CA ALA A 116 12.36 12.37 0.96
C ALA A 116 13.45 11.32 1.23
N GLU A 117 14.02 11.35 2.44
CA GLU A 117 14.95 10.32 2.90
C GLU A 117 14.28 8.94 2.86
N PRO A 118 14.96 7.91 2.31
CA PRO A 118 14.40 6.57 2.16
C PRO A 118 14.50 5.75 3.46
N ASP A 119 14.10 6.35 4.58
CA ASP A 119 14.19 5.78 5.92
C ASP A 119 12.84 5.25 6.47
N GLY A 120 11.79 5.30 5.64
CA GLY A 120 10.45 4.84 5.98
C GLY A 120 9.63 5.84 6.81
N TYR A 121 10.19 6.97 7.26
CA TYR A 121 9.45 7.95 8.08
C TYR A 121 8.69 9.00 7.27
N THR A 122 8.75 8.90 5.95
CA THR A 122 7.89 9.65 5.04
C THR A 122 7.29 8.69 4.03
N VAL A 123 5.97 8.55 4.04
CA VAL A 123 5.25 7.65 3.14
C VAL A 123 4.13 8.40 2.40
N LEU A 124 3.70 7.87 1.27
CA LEU A 124 2.67 8.45 0.41
C LEU A 124 1.40 7.59 0.45
N LEU A 125 0.24 8.23 0.52
CA LEU A 125 -0.99 7.60 0.11
C LEU A 125 -1.03 7.50 -1.41
N VAL A 126 -0.95 6.29 -1.93
CA VAL A 126 -1.10 5.98 -3.35
C VAL A 126 -2.57 6.02 -3.74
N ASN A 127 -2.86 6.67 -4.85
CA ASN A 127 -4.19 6.81 -5.43
C ASN A 127 -4.09 6.88 -6.96
N PRO A 128 -5.22 6.87 -7.69
CA PRO A 128 -5.22 6.86 -9.16
C PRO A 128 -4.36 7.93 -9.83
N SER A 129 -4.31 9.14 -9.29
CA SER A 129 -3.53 10.22 -9.91
C SER A 129 -2.05 9.88 -10.03
N ASN A 130 -1.50 9.13 -9.09
CA ASN A 130 -0.08 8.80 -9.08
C ASN A 130 0.33 7.98 -10.30
N TYR A 131 -0.53 7.07 -10.76
CA TYR A 131 -0.25 6.26 -11.94
C TYR A 131 -0.87 6.84 -13.24
N ILE A 132 -1.96 7.62 -13.17
CA ILE A 132 -2.56 8.34 -14.30
C ILE A 132 -1.63 9.44 -14.80
N ASN A 133 -1.10 10.25 -13.89
CA ASN A 133 -0.35 11.47 -14.21
C ASN A 133 0.95 11.19 -14.95
N THR A 134 1.51 9.99 -14.83
CA THR A 134 2.66 9.54 -15.62
C THR A 134 2.40 9.65 -17.13
N SER A 135 1.16 9.50 -17.58
CA SER A 135 0.75 9.61 -18.99
C SER A 135 0.08 10.95 -19.34
N LEU A 136 -0.54 11.59 -18.36
CA LEU A 136 -1.36 12.79 -18.57
C LEU A 136 -0.55 14.09 -18.51
N TYR A 137 0.45 14.19 -17.61
CA TYR A 137 1.25 15.41 -17.47
C TYR A 137 2.46 15.37 -18.42
N ALA A 138 2.60 16.41 -19.27
CA ALA A 138 3.69 16.48 -20.25
C ALA A 138 5.06 16.69 -19.60
N ASN A 139 5.11 17.46 -18.50
CA ASN A 139 6.34 17.91 -17.83
C ASN A 139 6.53 17.34 -16.43
N LEU A 140 6.11 16.07 -16.19
CA LEU A 140 6.29 15.42 -14.90
C LEU A 140 7.75 15.10 -14.64
N LYS A 141 8.31 15.59 -13.52
CA LYS A 141 9.73 15.44 -13.17
C LYS A 141 10.12 14.08 -12.63
N PHE A 142 9.15 13.18 -12.40
CA PHE A 142 9.34 11.84 -11.86
C PHE A 142 8.55 10.80 -12.64
N ASN A 143 8.96 9.55 -12.54
CA ASN A 143 8.20 8.41 -13.04
C ASN A 143 7.70 7.59 -11.83
N PHE A 144 6.41 7.69 -11.53
CA PHE A 144 5.87 7.14 -10.30
C PHE A 144 6.19 5.65 -10.10
N PRO A 145 5.90 4.72 -11.06
CA PRO A 145 6.21 3.31 -10.89
C PRO A 145 7.69 2.98 -10.65
N ARG A 146 8.60 3.82 -11.17
CA ARG A 146 10.06 3.64 -11.03
C ARG A 146 10.61 4.22 -9.73
N ASP A 147 10.08 5.38 -9.32
CA ASP A 147 10.72 6.23 -8.31
C ASP A 147 10.17 6.00 -6.90
N VAL A 148 9.21 5.06 -6.74
CA VAL A 148 8.65 4.67 -5.45
C VAL A 148 8.86 3.18 -5.16
N ALA A 149 8.95 2.83 -3.87
CA ALA A 149 8.80 1.47 -3.37
C ALA A 149 7.34 1.26 -2.97
N ALA A 150 6.66 0.31 -3.63
CA ALA A 150 5.32 -0.11 -3.25
C ALA A 150 5.37 -0.78 -1.86
N VAL A 151 4.44 -0.42 -0.96
CA VAL A 151 4.36 -1.00 0.38
C VAL A 151 3.20 -1.97 0.50
N ALA A 152 1.97 -1.50 0.29
CA ALA A 152 0.76 -2.33 0.37
C ALA A 152 -0.39 -1.69 -0.39
N SER A 153 -1.24 -2.52 -1.02
CA SER A 153 -2.58 -2.13 -1.44
C SER A 153 -3.53 -2.09 -0.24
N PHE A 154 -4.56 -1.27 -0.30
CA PHE A 154 -5.58 -1.20 0.75
C PHE A 154 -6.92 -1.73 0.26
N MET A 155 -7.43 -1.11 -0.79
CA MET A 155 -8.73 -1.40 -1.34
C MET A 155 -8.87 -0.85 -2.76
N ARG A 156 -9.84 -1.41 -3.50
CA ARG A 156 -10.33 -0.85 -4.76
C ARG A 156 -11.78 -0.43 -4.57
N VAL A 157 -12.12 0.76 -5.05
CA VAL A 157 -13.50 1.29 -4.96
C VAL A 157 -13.97 1.79 -6.32
N PRO A 158 -15.26 1.74 -6.62
CA PRO A 158 -15.83 2.46 -7.74
C PRO A 158 -15.86 3.96 -7.47
N ASN A 159 -15.91 4.76 -8.52
CA ASN A 159 -16.46 6.08 -8.44
C ASN A 159 -18.01 5.98 -8.56
N VAL A 160 -18.70 7.04 -8.18
CA VAL A 160 -20.16 7.15 -8.30
C VAL A 160 -20.49 8.40 -9.11
N MET A 161 -21.20 8.23 -10.21
CA MET A 161 -21.80 9.34 -10.94
C MET A 161 -22.92 9.93 -10.10
N THR A 162 -22.66 11.09 -9.54
CA THR A 162 -23.53 11.74 -8.53
C THR A 162 -23.91 13.14 -9.02
N VAL A 163 -25.17 13.48 -8.86
CA VAL A 163 -25.70 14.81 -9.24
C VAL A 163 -26.25 15.57 -8.03
N ASN A 164 -26.21 16.88 -8.13
CA ASN A 164 -26.92 17.77 -7.20
C ASN A 164 -28.44 17.52 -7.26
N GLY A 165 -29.15 17.72 -6.15
CA GLY A 165 -30.58 17.47 -6.04
C GLY A 165 -31.46 18.31 -7.02
N ASN A 166 -30.97 19.46 -7.51
CA ASN A 166 -31.65 20.32 -8.47
C ASN A 166 -31.58 19.80 -9.91
N VAL A 167 -30.71 18.80 -10.21
CA VAL A 167 -30.67 18.16 -11.52
C VAL A 167 -31.87 17.22 -11.63
N GLU A 168 -32.74 17.43 -12.61
CA GLU A 168 -33.97 16.65 -12.76
C GLU A 168 -33.71 15.17 -13.15
N ALA A 169 -32.60 14.88 -13.85
CA ALA A 169 -32.24 13.56 -14.29
C ALA A 169 -32.13 12.57 -13.12
N LYS A 170 -32.76 11.41 -13.23
CA LYS A 170 -32.77 10.31 -12.25
C LYS A 170 -32.02 9.08 -12.72
N THR A 171 -31.70 9.03 -14.02
CA THR A 171 -30.98 7.93 -14.65
C THR A 171 -29.82 8.47 -15.49
N VAL A 172 -28.87 7.59 -15.85
CA VAL A 172 -27.78 7.94 -16.77
C VAL A 172 -28.31 8.37 -18.13
N ALA A 173 -29.34 7.69 -18.66
CA ALA A 173 -29.96 8.02 -19.95
C ALA A 173 -30.61 9.42 -19.93
N GLU A 174 -31.35 9.74 -18.86
CA GLU A 174 -31.92 11.07 -18.67
C GLU A 174 -30.85 12.16 -18.55
N PHE A 175 -29.74 11.85 -17.83
CA PHE A 175 -28.61 12.78 -17.73
C PHE A 175 -27.92 13.02 -19.07
N ILE A 176 -27.75 12.00 -19.89
CA ILE A 176 -27.23 12.13 -21.27
C ILE A 176 -28.13 13.06 -22.08
N ALA A 177 -29.45 12.86 -22.04
CA ALA A 177 -30.40 13.72 -22.72
C ALA A 177 -30.34 15.18 -22.21
N TYR A 178 -30.28 15.36 -20.89
CA TYR A 178 -30.11 16.67 -20.25
C TYR A 178 -28.80 17.36 -20.70
N ALA A 179 -27.68 16.65 -20.70
CA ALA A 179 -26.39 17.21 -21.12
C ALA A 179 -26.38 17.57 -22.61
N LYS A 180 -27.00 16.74 -23.50
CA LYS A 180 -27.13 17.03 -24.93
C LYS A 180 -28.01 18.23 -25.20
N ALA A 181 -29.04 18.48 -24.38
CA ALA A 181 -29.89 19.66 -24.48
C ALA A 181 -29.19 20.95 -23.95
N ASN A 182 -28.13 20.79 -23.14
CA ASN A 182 -27.40 21.90 -22.50
C ASN A 182 -25.89 21.85 -22.74
N PRO A 183 -25.40 21.81 -23.99
CA PRO A 183 -23.98 21.57 -24.29
C PRO A 183 -23.11 22.68 -23.69
N GLY A 184 -22.09 22.23 -22.88
CA GLY A 184 -21.13 23.13 -22.22
C GLY A 184 -21.71 24.00 -21.08
N LYS A 185 -22.96 23.79 -20.69
CA LYS A 185 -23.60 24.52 -19.55
C LYS A 185 -23.68 23.70 -18.27
N VAL A 186 -23.42 22.40 -18.35
CA VAL A 186 -23.42 21.49 -17.21
C VAL A 186 -22.00 21.41 -16.67
N ASN A 187 -21.78 21.91 -15.45
CA ASN A 187 -20.49 21.88 -14.78
C ASN A 187 -20.25 20.52 -14.15
N MET A 188 -19.12 19.90 -14.47
CA MET A 188 -18.62 18.65 -13.89
C MET A 188 -17.46 18.94 -12.95
N ALA A 189 -17.65 18.70 -11.66
CA ALA A 189 -16.59 18.84 -10.68
C ALA A 189 -15.62 17.65 -10.73
N SER A 190 -14.34 17.91 -10.42
CA SER A 190 -13.37 16.87 -10.12
C SER A 190 -12.48 17.22 -8.94
N ALA A 191 -11.79 16.21 -8.40
CA ALA A 191 -10.77 16.41 -7.36
C ALA A 191 -9.47 17.05 -7.88
N GLY A 192 -9.45 17.43 -9.16
CA GLY A 192 -8.33 18.04 -9.89
C GLY A 192 -7.98 17.27 -11.15
N ASN A 193 -7.21 17.90 -12.03
CA ASN A 193 -6.72 17.28 -13.26
C ASN A 193 -5.93 15.99 -12.95
N GLY A 194 -6.15 14.94 -13.72
CA GLY A 194 -5.45 13.67 -13.58
C GLY A 194 -5.95 12.77 -12.44
N THR A 195 -7.04 13.13 -11.76
CA THR A 195 -7.70 12.24 -10.79
C THR A 195 -8.60 11.23 -11.51
N SER A 196 -8.89 10.08 -10.87
CA SER A 196 -9.91 9.16 -11.39
C SER A 196 -11.27 9.83 -11.54
N VAL A 197 -11.57 10.80 -10.67
CA VAL A 197 -12.78 11.61 -10.71
C VAL A 197 -12.87 12.42 -12.02
N HIS A 198 -11.75 13.04 -12.42
CA HIS A 198 -11.63 13.73 -13.71
C HIS A 198 -11.76 12.76 -14.88
N LEU A 199 -10.91 11.72 -14.89
CA LEU A 199 -10.82 10.80 -16.03
C LEU A 199 -12.10 9.97 -16.23
N SER A 200 -12.83 9.64 -15.15
CA SER A 200 -14.15 9.00 -15.26
C SER A 200 -15.14 9.90 -15.99
N GLY A 201 -15.11 11.20 -15.73
CA GLY A 201 -15.97 12.15 -16.44
C GLY A 201 -15.56 12.37 -17.89
N GLU A 202 -14.26 12.50 -18.18
CA GLU A 202 -13.74 12.60 -19.56
C GLU A 202 -14.11 11.37 -20.40
N MET A 203 -13.91 10.17 -19.85
CA MET A 203 -14.29 8.91 -20.49
C MET A 203 -15.81 8.86 -20.73
N PHE A 204 -16.63 9.32 -19.76
CA PHE A 204 -18.08 9.40 -19.94
C PHE A 204 -18.45 10.38 -21.07
N MET A 205 -17.84 11.55 -21.11
CA MET A 205 -18.09 12.53 -22.18
C MET A 205 -17.76 11.96 -23.56
N ALA A 206 -16.61 11.28 -23.69
CA ALA A 206 -16.19 10.68 -24.94
C ALA A 206 -17.12 9.52 -25.39
N MET A 207 -17.49 8.62 -24.46
CA MET A 207 -18.29 7.44 -24.78
C MET A 207 -19.78 7.73 -24.97
N ALA A 208 -20.35 8.73 -24.27
CA ALA A 208 -21.76 9.11 -24.35
C ALA A 208 -22.01 10.24 -25.37
N ASP A 209 -20.96 10.77 -26.00
CA ASP A 209 -20.99 11.92 -26.90
C ASP A 209 -21.75 13.11 -26.29
N VAL A 210 -21.27 13.56 -25.11
CA VAL A 210 -21.79 14.73 -24.38
C VAL A 210 -20.67 15.71 -24.06
N LYS A 211 -21.01 16.98 -23.86
CA LYS A 211 -20.08 18.03 -23.50
C LYS A 211 -20.43 18.63 -22.13
N LEU A 212 -19.55 18.41 -21.15
CA LEU A 212 -19.62 19.00 -19.82
C LEU A 212 -18.49 20.02 -19.64
N GLN A 213 -18.70 21.04 -18.81
CA GLN A 213 -17.64 21.98 -18.45
C GLN A 213 -16.90 21.47 -17.23
N HIS A 214 -15.65 21.06 -17.41
CA HIS A 214 -14.84 20.56 -16.30
C HIS A 214 -14.41 21.71 -15.36
N VAL A 215 -14.63 21.51 -14.04
CA VAL A 215 -14.26 22.43 -12.95
C VAL A 215 -13.35 21.67 -11.98
N PRO A 216 -12.01 21.86 -12.04
CA PRO A 216 -11.07 21.18 -11.17
C PRO A 216 -10.96 21.83 -9.79
N TYR A 217 -10.94 21.00 -8.73
CA TYR A 217 -10.71 21.39 -7.34
C TYR A 217 -9.40 20.82 -6.81
N ARG A 218 -8.99 21.23 -5.59
CA ARG A 218 -7.79 20.69 -4.93
C ARG A 218 -8.05 19.40 -4.12
N GLY A 219 -9.13 18.68 -4.44
CA GLY A 219 -9.57 17.45 -3.77
C GLY A 219 -11.08 17.33 -3.76
N SER A 220 -11.62 16.14 -3.41
CA SER A 220 -13.06 15.87 -3.38
C SER A 220 -13.81 16.73 -2.33
N GLY A 221 -13.21 16.98 -1.16
CA GLY A 221 -13.89 17.75 -0.09
C GLY A 221 -14.46 19.08 -0.57
N PRO A 222 -13.67 20.04 -1.08
CA PRO A 222 -14.19 21.31 -1.62
C PRO A 222 -15.12 21.11 -2.84
N ALA A 223 -14.89 20.11 -3.71
CA ALA A 223 -15.74 19.82 -4.84
C ALA A 223 -17.15 19.36 -4.41
N ILE A 224 -17.24 18.51 -3.38
CA ILE A 224 -18.51 18.03 -2.80
C ILE A 224 -19.30 19.19 -2.21
N ASN A 225 -18.64 20.14 -1.54
CA ASN A 225 -19.31 21.32 -0.98
C ASN A 225 -20.02 22.14 -2.08
N ASP A 226 -19.35 22.36 -3.22
CA ASP A 226 -19.92 23.08 -4.35
C ASP A 226 -20.99 22.24 -5.09
N LEU A 227 -20.85 20.91 -5.11
CA LEU A 227 -21.89 20.02 -5.63
C LEU A 227 -23.16 20.07 -4.76
N LEU A 228 -23.01 20.05 -3.43
CA LEU A 228 -24.13 20.23 -2.49
C LEU A 228 -24.80 21.60 -2.64
N GLY A 229 -23.99 22.64 -2.84
CA GLY A 229 -24.42 23.99 -3.04
C GLY A 229 -25.05 24.28 -4.44
N GLY A 230 -24.97 23.31 -5.37
CA GLY A 230 -25.50 23.46 -6.74
C GLY A 230 -24.64 24.31 -7.68
N GLN A 231 -23.42 24.71 -7.27
CA GLN A 231 -22.49 25.46 -8.13
C GLN A 231 -21.99 24.59 -9.30
N VAL A 232 -21.92 23.29 -9.08
CA VAL A 232 -21.64 22.27 -10.09
C VAL A 232 -22.78 21.24 -10.09
N GLN A 233 -23.03 20.59 -11.23
CA GLN A 233 -24.20 19.74 -11.42
C GLN A 233 -23.90 18.24 -11.25
N VAL A 234 -22.71 17.81 -11.62
CA VAL A 234 -22.33 16.38 -11.63
C VAL A 234 -20.89 16.19 -11.17
N MET A 235 -20.63 15.05 -10.54
CA MET A 235 -19.30 14.59 -10.16
C MET A 235 -19.23 13.07 -10.22
N PHE A 236 -18.09 12.52 -10.66
CA PHE A 236 -17.79 11.07 -10.64
C PHE A 236 -16.86 10.77 -9.46
N ASP A 237 -17.33 10.93 -8.22
CA ASP A 237 -16.45 10.86 -7.06
C ASP A 237 -16.28 9.44 -6.49
N SER A 238 -15.12 9.21 -5.86
CA SER A 238 -14.85 7.93 -5.23
C SER A 238 -15.81 7.64 -4.08
N MET A 239 -16.31 6.42 -3.99
CA MET A 239 -17.38 6.06 -3.06
C MET A 239 -17.11 6.45 -1.59
N PRO A 240 -15.91 6.31 -1.00
CA PRO A 240 -15.69 6.67 0.40
C PRO A 240 -16.02 8.12 0.76
N SER A 241 -15.86 9.08 -0.14
CA SER A 241 -16.14 10.49 0.11
C SER A 241 -17.61 10.87 -0.10
N ILE A 242 -18.32 10.15 -0.98
CA ILE A 242 -19.64 10.58 -1.44
C ILE A 242 -20.80 9.77 -0.83
N ILE A 243 -20.55 8.54 -0.37
CA ILE A 243 -21.59 7.58 0.02
C ILE A 243 -22.48 8.09 1.15
N GLN A 244 -21.96 8.86 2.10
CA GLN A 244 -22.74 9.40 3.20
C GLN A 244 -23.76 10.45 2.72
N HIS A 245 -23.40 11.26 1.73
CA HIS A 245 -24.28 12.25 1.12
C HIS A 245 -25.38 11.58 0.29
N ILE A 246 -25.08 10.46 -0.36
CA ILE A 246 -26.06 9.64 -1.08
C ILE A 246 -27.04 9.01 -0.10
N ARG A 247 -26.55 8.39 0.99
CA ARG A 247 -27.41 7.79 2.03
C ARG A 247 -28.27 8.80 2.77
N ALA A 248 -27.77 10.02 2.96
CA ALA A 248 -28.51 11.12 3.54
C ALA A 248 -29.54 11.75 2.57
N GLY A 249 -29.52 11.35 1.28
CA GLY A 249 -30.41 11.91 0.25
C GLY A 249 -30.09 13.36 -0.16
N THR A 250 -28.93 13.89 0.30
CA THR A 250 -28.51 15.27 -0.07
C THR A 250 -27.91 15.33 -1.47
N LEU A 251 -27.43 14.20 -1.99
CA LEU A 251 -26.98 14.01 -3.37
C LEU A 251 -27.64 12.76 -3.96
N ARG A 252 -27.81 12.75 -5.28
CA ARG A 252 -28.41 11.62 -6.00
C ARG A 252 -27.34 10.85 -6.76
N ALA A 253 -27.18 9.54 -6.47
CA ALA A 253 -26.40 8.63 -7.29
C ALA A 253 -27.19 8.24 -8.55
N LEU A 254 -26.59 8.37 -9.71
CA LEU A 254 -27.16 7.90 -10.97
C LEU A 254 -26.60 6.51 -11.37
N ALA A 255 -25.31 6.29 -11.14
CA ALA A 255 -24.66 5.01 -11.43
C ALA A 255 -23.32 4.86 -10.68
N VAL A 256 -22.86 3.61 -10.50
CA VAL A 256 -21.48 3.29 -10.11
C VAL A 256 -20.63 3.07 -11.37
N THR A 257 -19.33 3.36 -11.27
CA THR A 257 -18.42 3.26 -12.42
C THR A 257 -17.78 1.89 -12.59
N SER A 258 -17.97 0.97 -11.64
CA SER A 258 -17.49 -0.42 -11.70
C SER A 258 -18.25 -1.24 -12.74
N ALA A 259 -17.64 -2.36 -13.19
CA ALA A 259 -18.27 -3.30 -14.11
C ALA A 259 -19.52 -3.99 -13.53
N THR A 260 -19.61 -4.09 -12.20
CA THR A 260 -20.74 -4.67 -11.46
C THR A 260 -21.27 -3.66 -10.43
N ARG A 261 -22.54 -3.81 -10.04
CA ARG A 261 -23.16 -2.98 -9.02
C ARG A 261 -22.47 -3.15 -7.67
N SER A 262 -22.41 -2.07 -6.89
CA SER A 262 -21.83 -2.11 -5.55
C SER A 262 -22.82 -2.68 -4.52
N SER A 263 -22.34 -3.53 -3.62
CA SER A 263 -23.13 -4.02 -2.48
C SER A 263 -23.60 -2.90 -1.55
N GLN A 264 -22.93 -1.75 -1.58
CA GLN A 264 -23.29 -0.59 -0.76
C GLN A 264 -24.37 0.30 -1.39
N LEU A 265 -24.60 0.14 -2.69
CA LEU A 265 -25.63 0.82 -3.47
C LEU A 265 -26.28 -0.20 -4.44
N PRO A 266 -26.98 -1.24 -3.94
CA PRO A 266 -27.42 -2.39 -4.75
C PRO A 266 -28.46 -1.98 -5.83
N ASP A 267 -29.24 -0.96 -5.55
CA ASP A 267 -30.27 -0.44 -6.47
C ASP A 267 -29.70 0.54 -7.51
N THR A 268 -28.45 0.99 -7.33
CA THR A 268 -27.79 1.92 -8.26
C THR A 268 -27.15 1.12 -9.41
N PRO A 269 -27.55 1.36 -10.68
CA PRO A 269 -26.99 0.65 -11.82
C PRO A 269 -25.52 1.00 -12.04
N THR A 270 -24.85 0.26 -12.95
CA THR A 270 -23.53 0.68 -13.44
C THR A 270 -23.69 1.65 -14.61
N VAL A 271 -22.67 2.51 -14.81
CA VAL A 271 -22.63 3.37 -16.02
C VAL A 271 -22.63 2.49 -17.27
N GLY A 272 -21.95 1.33 -17.21
CA GLY A 272 -21.84 0.36 -18.29
C GLY A 272 -23.18 -0.25 -18.75
N GLU A 273 -24.21 -0.28 -17.88
CA GLU A 273 -25.57 -0.71 -18.27
C GLU A 273 -26.22 0.25 -19.27
N THR A 274 -25.82 1.53 -19.33
CA THR A 274 -26.30 2.53 -20.28
C THR A 274 -25.25 2.87 -21.34
N VAL A 275 -23.95 2.88 -20.97
CA VAL A 275 -22.81 3.20 -21.84
C VAL A 275 -21.91 1.95 -21.93
N PRO A 276 -22.16 1.04 -22.89
CA PRO A 276 -21.45 -0.25 -22.97
C PRO A 276 -19.93 -0.11 -23.03
N GLY A 277 -19.20 -0.90 -22.22
CA GLY A 277 -17.75 -0.87 -22.16
C GLY A 277 -17.17 0.17 -21.17
N TYR A 278 -18.02 0.98 -20.53
CA TYR A 278 -17.55 1.91 -19.51
C TYR A 278 -17.21 1.17 -18.21
N GLU A 279 -15.95 1.33 -17.72
CA GLU A 279 -15.49 0.82 -16.43
C GLU A 279 -14.33 1.66 -15.89
N ALA A 280 -14.47 2.19 -14.68
CA ALA A 280 -13.43 2.90 -13.95
C ALA A 280 -13.48 2.56 -12.46
N SER A 281 -12.32 2.42 -11.85
CA SER A 281 -12.19 2.19 -10.41
C SER A 281 -10.93 2.85 -9.86
N ALA A 282 -10.90 3.09 -8.55
CA ALA A 282 -9.81 3.72 -7.84
C ALA A 282 -9.10 2.68 -6.94
N LEU A 283 -7.81 2.45 -7.17
CA LEU A 283 -6.94 1.62 -6.34
C LEU A 283 -6.17 2.52 -5.36
N PHE A 284 -6.23 2.18 -4.07
CA PHE A 284 -5.54 2.88 -2.99
C PHE A 284 -4.50 1.98 -2.32
N GLY A 285 -3.43 2.61 -1.82
CA GLY A 285 -2.36 1.91 -1.12
C GLY A 285 -1.36 2.86 -0.48
N MET A 286 -0.23 2.31 -0.05
CA MET A 286 0.91 3.06 0.49
C MET A 286 2.17 2.79 -0.35
N ALA A 287 2.95 3.85 -0.57
CA ALA A 287 4.30 3.76 -1.12
C ALA A 287 5.28 4.58 -0.27
N ALA A 288 6.54 4.23 -0.36
CA ALA A 288 7.67 4.94 0.23
C ALA A 288 8.63 5.43 -0.86
N PRO A 289 9.67 6.24 -0.57
CA PRO A 289 10.74 6.56 -1.52
C PRO A 289 11.39 5.30 -2.10
N GLY A 290 11.79 5.33 -3.37
CA GLY A 290 12.22 4.15 -4.13
C GLY A 290 13.34 3.31 -3.52
N ASN A 291 14.24 3.94 -2.76
CA ASN A 291 15.39 3.27 -2.12
C ASN A 291 15.16 2.91 -0.64
N THR A 292 13.91 2.91 -0.17
CA THR A 292 13.59 2.52 1.21
C THR A 292 13.99 1.07 1.45
N PRO A 293 14.73 0.74 2.54
CA PRO A 293 15.16 -0.61 2.85
C PRO A 293 14.02 -1.62 2.87
N LYS A 294 14.29 -2.82 2.31
CA LYS A 294 13.27 -3.86 2.17
C LYS A 294 12.66 -4.28 3.50
N GLU A 295 13.45 -4.36 4.55
CA GLU A 295 12.98 -4.71 5.89
C GLU A 295 11.95 -3.72 6.46
N ILE A 296 12.07 -2.43 6.11
CA ILE A 296 11.07 -1.39 6.47
C ILE A 296 9.79 -1.58 5.65
N ILE A 297 9.93 -1.83 4.35
CA ILE A 297 8.80 -2.10 3.45
C ILE A 297 8.03 -3.33 3.93
N ASP A 298 8.74 -4.44 4.22
CA ASP A 298 8.15 -5.68 4.70
C ASP A 298 7.44 -5.49 6.06
N ARG A 299 8.03 -4.72 6.97
CA ARG A 299 7.44 -4.40 8.28
C ARG A 299 6.14 -3.61 8.12
N LEU A 300 6.14 -2.56 7.31
CA LEU A 300 4.94 -1.78 7.02
C LEU A 300 3.87 -2.64 6.32
N ASN A 301 4.24 -3.45 5.33
CA ASN A 301 3.33 -4.36 4.64
C ASN A 301 2.66 -5.34 5.60
N GLN A 302 3.45 -5.98 6.46
CA GLN A 302 2.94 -6.92 7.46
C GLN A 302 1.89 -6.27 8.37
N GLU A 303 2.18 -5.07 8.89
CA GLU A 303 1.27 -4.38 9.80
C GLU A 303 0.01 -3.87 9.09
N ILE A 304 0.14 -3.37 7.86
CA ILE A 304 -1.01 -2.97 7.04
C ILE A 304 -1.90 -4.17 6.74
N ASN A 305 -1.34 -5.30 6.30
CA ASN A 305 -2.10 -6.51 6.04
C ASN A 305 -2.81 -7.02 7.30
N ALA A 306 -2.17 -6.92 8.47
CA ALA A 306 -2.79 -7.27 9.73
C ALA A 306 -3.97 -6.34 10.08
N VAL A 307 -3.82 -5.02 9.87
CA VAL A 307 -4.93 -4.05 10.03
C VAL A 307 -6.07 -4.37 9.08
N LEU A 308 -5.78 -4.64 7.81
CA LEU A 308 -6.80 -4.95 6.80
C LEU A 308 -7.52 -6.28 7.08
N ALA A 309 -6.88 -7.21 7.81
CA ALA A 309 -7.46 -8.49 8.21
C ALA A 309 -8.40 -8.40 9.41
N GLU A 310 -8.35 -7.31 10.19
CA GLU A 310 -9.22 -7.11 11.35
C GLU A 310 -10.70 -7.06 10.93
N PRO A 311 -11.61 -7.79 11.63
CA PRO A 311 -13.04 -7.82 11.26
C PRO A 311 -13.68 -6.43 11.18
N ASP A 312 -13.39 -5.55 12.13
CA ASP A 312 -13.95 -4.20 12.17
C ASP A 312 -13.41 -3.33 11.02
N MET A 313 -12.12 -3.47 10.69
CA MET A 313 -11.54 -2.76 9.55
C MET A 313 -12.14 -3.24 8.24
N LYS A 314 -12.27 -4.56 8.02
CA LYS A 314 -12.95 -5.11 6.84
C LYS A 314 -14.36 -4.56 6.71
N LYS A 315 -15.13 -4.61 7.79
CA LYS A 315 -16.50 -4.06 7.81
C LYS A 315 -16.49 -2.58 7.41
N ARG A 316 -15.58 -1.79 7.99
CA ARG A 316 -15.50 -0.36 7.71
C ARG A 316 -15.11 -0.06 6.27
N LEU A 317 -14.16 -0.80 5.69
CA LEU A 317 -13.77 -0.63 4.27
C LEU A 317 -14.92 -1.02 3.33
N VAL A 318 -15.63 -2.11 3.62
CA VAL A 318 -16.83 -2.50 2.86
C VAL A 318 -17.91 -1.42 2.94
N GLU A 319 -18.18 -0.85 4.13
CA GLU A 319 -19.14 0.28 4.29
C GLU A 319 -18.74 1.52 3.48
N LEU A 320 -17.44 1.71 3.23
CA LEU A 320 -16.89 2.74 2.36
C LEU A 320 -16.93 2.37 0.86
N GLY A 321 -17.44 1.18 0.54
CA GLY A 321 -17.67 0.72 -0.84
C GLY A 321 -16.51 0.00 -1.48
N GLY A 322 -15.54 -0.50 -0.73
CA GLY A 322 -14.41 -1.25 -1.28
C GLY A 322 -14.10 -2.52 -0.52
N ASP A 323 -13.53 -3.50 -1.22
CA ASP A 323 -13.03 -4.72 -0.61
C ASP A 323 -11.56 -4.58 -0.22
N PRO A 324 -11.13 -5.07 0.95
CA PRO A 324 -9.74 -5.06 1.37
C PRO A 324 -8.86 -5.87 0.39
N LEU A 325 -7.71 -5.33 0.05
CA LEU A 325 -6.72 -5.97 -0.83
C LEU A 325 -5.46 -6.32 -0.01
N ILE A 326 -5.44 -7.53 0.53
CA ILE A 326 -4.29 -8.06 1.27
C ILE A 326 -3.32 -8.68 0.27
N GLY A 327 -2.03 -8.30 0.35
CA GLY A 327 -1.03 -8.80 -0.60
C GLY A 327 0.39 -8.36 -0.27
N THR A 328 1.34 -8.80 -1.10
CA THR A 328 2.76 -8.44 -0.96
C THR A 328 3.07 -7.08 -1.60
N PRO A 329 4.21 -6.45 -1.24
CA PRO A 329 4.66 -5.22 -1.91
C PRO A 329 4.81 -5.40 -3.42
N GLU A 330 5.33 -6.55 -3.86
CA GLU A 330 5.53 -6.86 -5.29
C GLU A 330 4.20 -6.96 -6.04
N ALA A 331 3.19 -7.60 -5.42
CA ALA A 331 1.85 -7.68 -6.00
C ALA A 331 1.23 -6.29 -6.17
N PHE A 332 1.39 -5.41 -5.17
CA PHE A 332 0.92 -4.03 -5.28
C PHE A 332 1.70 -3.23 -6.33
N GLY A 333 3.02 -3.40 -6.41
CA GLY A 333 3.85 -2.81 -7.47
C GLY A 333 3.38 -3.21 -8.87
N ALA A 334 3.08 -4.51 -9.08
CA ALA A 334 2.52 -4.99 -10.33
C ALA A 334 1.15 -4.38 -10.66
N MET A 335 0.29 -4.17 -9.65
CA MET A 335 -0.99 -3.47 -9.83
C MET A 335 -0.78 -2.01 -10.29
N ILE A 336 0.17 -1.28 -9.70
CA ILE A 336 0.50 0.10 -10.10
C ILE A 336 0.92 0.15 -11.58
N VAL A 337 1.79 -0.76 -12.02
CA VAL A 337 2.22 -0.85 -13.42
C VAL A 337 1.03 -1.13 -14.34
N THR A 338 0.20 -2.11 -14.00
CA THR A 338 -1.00 -2.48 -14.76
C THR A 338 -1.98 -1.30 -14.89
N GLU A 339 -2.23 -0.59 -13.79
CA GLU A 339 -3.10 0.60 -13.80
C GLU A 339 -2.49 1.73 -14.64
N THR A 340 -1.17 1.94 -14.58
CA THR A 340 -0.48 2.94 -15.42
C THR A 340 -0.72 2.68 -16.90
N GLU A 341 -0.54 1.43 -17.34
CA GLU A 341 -0.78 1.05 -18.75
C GLU A 341 -2.26 1.11 -19.15
N LYS A 342 -3.17 0.71 -18.26
CA LYS A 342 -4.62 0.84 -18.48
C LYS A 342 -5.00 2.29 -18.75
N TRP A 343 -4.63 3.19 -17.85
CA TRP A 343 -5.01 4.60 -17.96
C TRP A 343 -4.31 5.32 -19.11
N LYS A 344 -3.09 4.93 -19.46
CA LYS A 344 -2.43 5.41 -20.68
C LYS A 344 -3.29 5.13 -21.92
N LYS A 345 -3.78 3.89 -22.07
CA LYS A 345 -4.68 3.52 -23.17
C LYS A 345 -6.00 4.30 -23.17
N VAL A 346 -6.56 4.56 -21.98
CA VAL A 346 -7.79 5.38 -21.84
C VAL A 346 -7.54 6.82 -22.30
N ILE A 347 -6.42 7.43 -21.86
CA ILE A 347 -6.04 8.80 -22.24
C ILE A 347 -5.87 8.92 -23.75
N GLU A 348 -5.13 7.98 -24.34
CA GLU A 348 -4.85 7.95 -25.78
C GLU A 348 -6.14 7.66 -26.59
N GLY A 349 -6.96 6.69 -26.15
CA GLY A 349 -8.17 6.29 -26.87
C GLY A 349 -9.32 7.29 -26.81
N ALA A 350 -9.40 8.09 -25.76
CA ALA A 350 -10.40 9.13 -25.58
C ALA A 350 -9.90 10.54 -25.99
N ASP A 351 -8.70 10.63 -26.57
CA ASP A 351 -8.03 11.90 -26.98
C ASP A 351 -8.02 12.95 -25.85
N ILE A 352 -7.77 12.50 -24.62
CA ILE A 352 -7.74 13.38 -23.45
C ILE A 352 -6.49 14.26 -23.53
N LYS A 353 -6.68 15.56 -23.52
CA LYS A 353 -5.57 16.53 -23.64
C LYS A 353 -4.61 16.43 -22.47
N LYS A 354 -3.31 16.40 -22.80
CA LYS A 354 -2.26 16.45 -21.78
C LYS A 354 -2.34 17.77 -21.01
N VAL A 355 -1.93 17.72 -19.77
CA VAL A 355 -1.80 18.86 -18.85
C VAL A 355 -0.34 19.30 -18.85
N ASP A 356 -0.09 20.59 -18.99
CA ASP A 356 1.25 21.21 -18.97
C ASP A 356 1.77 21.42 -17.54
#